data_12a8daf157beeeada622270e325e86ff
#
_entry.id   12a8daf157beeeada622270e325e86ff
#
_cell.length_a   1.000
_cell.length_b   1.000
_cell.length_c   1.000
_cell.angle_alpha   90.00
_cell.angle_beta   90.00
_cell.angle_gamma   90.00
#
_symmetry.space_group_name_H-M   'P 1'
#
loop_
_entity.id
_entity.type
_entity.pdbx_description
1 polymer ?
#
loop_
_entity_poly.entity_id
_entity_poly.type
_entity_poly.pdbx_seq_one_letter_code
_entity_poly.pdbx_strand_id
1 'polypeptide(L)'
;MPRTGLTGQGVRNRAIELTIRKIRDEGFEHVRLIDIAKEVGVSHVALYSYFADKAALLDAVSEQWLSDLDEQLEQICRSPEPIYQRIRSNFLQLHRAKRERDQLEPELYKAFNASSQMLKPFILRHLQSVEAQLLRLTREASQAELITKVSPEEATKLLLEATYRFTEPQLVQQMLAEDREGHLDALVAALMRGFGSA
;
A
#
# COMPACT_ATOMS: atom_id res chain seq x y z
N MET A 1 14.58 31.13 -5.76
CA MET A 1 14.88 30.42 -4.50
C MET A 1 13.58 30.30 -3.70
N PRO A 2 13.21 29.14 -3.13
CA PRO A 2 12.01 29.04 -2.33
C PRO A 2 12.15 29.99 -1.13
N ARG A 3 11.11 30.77 -0.87
CA ARG A 3 11.02 31.70 0.28
C ARG A 3 10.95 31.00 1.64
N THR A 4 10.80 29.68 1.67
CA THR A 4 10.51 28.86 2.84
C THR A 4 11.73 28.29 3.55
N GLY A 5 12.94 28.41 2.99
CA GLY A 5 14.13 27.72 3.51
C GLY A 5 14.09 26.19 3.45
N LEU A 6 13.01 25.59 2.89
CA LEU A 6 12.87 24.15 2.74
C LEU A 6 13.79 23.63 1.63
N THR A 7 14.34 22.43 1.84
CA THR A 7 15.00 21.67 0.76
C THR A 7 13.98 21.27 -0.31
N GLY A 8 14.44 20.86 -1.49
CA GLY A 8 13.54 20.36 -2.52
C GLY A 8 12.64 19.21 -2.05
N GLN A 9 13.19 18.27 -1.28
CA GLN A 9 12.41 17.19 -0.65
C GLN A 9 11.40 17.72 0.38
N GLY A 10 11.78 18.73 1.17
CA GLY A 10 10.88 19.39 2.12
C GLY A 10 9.68 20.05 1.44
N VAL A 11 9.89 20.69 0.27
CA VAL A 11 8.81 21.27 -0.54
C VAL A 11 7.86 20.16 -1.04
N ARG A 12 8.42 19.06 -1.55
CA ARG A 12 7.63 17.91 -2.04
C ARG A 12 6.77 17.30 -0.92
N ASN A 13 7.36 17.01 0.22
CA ASN A 13 6.64 16.40 1.35
C ASN A 13 5.55 17.34 1.88
N ARG A 14 5.84 18.62 2.03
CA ARG A 14 4.86 19.61 2.48
C ARG A 14 3.69 19.75 1.51
N ALA A 15 3.94 19.69 0.21
CA ALA A 15 2.88 19.71 -0.81
C ALA A 15 1.98 18.48 -0.70
N ILE A 16 2.53 17.29 -0.48
CA ILE A 16 1.76 16.04 -0.28
C ILE A 16 0.88 16.16 0.98
N GLU A 17 1.44 16.56 2.13
CA GLU A 17 0.70 16.74 3.37
C GLU A 17 -0.48 17.71 3.22
N LEU A 18 -0.22 18.87 2.59
CA LEU A 18 -1.25 19.88 2.34
C LEU A 18 -2.33 19.36 1.40
N THR A 19 -1.95 18.56 0.40
CA THR A 19 -2.89 17.94 -0.53
C THR A 19 -3.81 16.95 0.18
N ILE A 20 -3.26 16.07 1.04
CA ILE A 20 -4.05 15.13 1.85
C ILE A 20 -5.05 15.90 2.72
N ARG A 21 -4.58 16.92 3.46
CA ARG A 21 -5.44 17.74 4.31
C ARG A 21 -6.56 18.40 3.50
N LYS A 22 -6.21 19.02 2.36
CA LYS A 22 -7.18 19.72 1.52
C LYS A 22 -8.24 18.77 0.94
N ILE A 23 -7.87 17.56 0.58
CA ILE A 23 -8.82 16.53 0.12
C ILE A 23 -9.78 16.14 1.25
N ARG A 24 -9.29 15.98 2.47
CA ARG A 24 -10.13 15.67 3.64
C ARG A 24 -11.11 16.79 3.98
N ASP A 25 -10.65 18.03 3.91
CA ASP A 25 -11.42 19.19 4.36
C ASP A 25 -12.38 19.70 3.28
N GLU A 26 -11.99 19.70 2.01
CA GLU A 26 -12.68 20.38 0.92
C GLU A 26 -13.12 19.43 -0.22
N GLY A 27 -12.60 18.21 -0.24
CA GLY A 27 -12.82 17.22 -1.31
C GLY A 27 -11.82 17.32 -2.46
N PHE A 28 -11.72 16.23 -3.19
CA PHE A 28 -10.77 16.06 -4.29
C PHE A 28 -10.89 17.11 -5.40
N GLU A 29 -12.11 17.50 -5.76
CA GLU A 29 -12.35 18.44 -6.87
C GLU A 29 -11.74 19.82 -6.61
N HIS A 30 -11.64 20.22 -5.34
CA HIS A 30 -11.15 21.53 -4.92
C HIS A 30 -9.62 21.64 -4.84
N VAL A 31 -8.88 20.54 -5.03
CA VAL A 31 -7.42 20.57 -5.05
C VAL A 31 -6.90 21.22 -6.33
N ARG A 32 -6.16 22.34 -6.19
CA ARG A 32 -5.47 23.04 -7.27
C ARG A 32 -4.00 23.23 -6.91
N LEU A 33 -3.09 22.97 -7.88
CA LEU A 33 -1.65 23.14 -7.63
C LEU A 33 -1.28 24.56 -7.22
N ILE A 34 -2.01 25.55 -7.74
CA ILE A 34 -1.74 26.96 -7.41
C ILE A 34 -2.00 27.27 -5.94
N ASP A 35 -3.04 26.66 -5.35
CA ASP A 35 -3.38 26.83 -3.93
C ASP A 35 -2.35 26.11 -3.05
N ILE A 36 -1.97 24.89 -3.44
CA ILE A 36 -0.90 24.15 -2.77
C ILE A 36 0.43 24.92 -2.82
N ALA A 37 0.81 25.48 -3.97
CA ALA A 37 2.04 26.28 -4.09
C ALA A 37 2.04 27.48 -3.14
N LYS A 38 0.91 28.18 -3.05
CA LYS A 38 0.72 29.34 -2.16
C LYS A 38 0.86 28.92 -0.69
N GLU A 39 0.24 27.82 -0.29
CA GLU A 39 0.30 27.33 1.10
C GLU A 39 1.69 26.77 1.46
N VAL A 40 2.40 26.13 0.53
CA VAL A 40 3.81 25.72 0.71
C VAL A 40 4.74 26.93 0.80
N GLY A 41 4.33 28.07 0.22
CA GLY A 41 5.15 29.29 0.16
C GLY A 41 6.16 29.30 -0.98
N VAL A 42 5.90 28.58 -2.07
CA VAL A 42 6.73 28.56 -3.28
C VAL A 42 5.96 29.17 -4.47
N SER A 43 6.70 29.53 -5.54
CA SER A 43 6.03 29.95 -6.77
C SER A 43 5.31 28.75 -7.44
N HIS A 44 4.24 29.03 -8.16
CA HIS A 44 3.53 28.04 -8.97
C HIS A 44 4.48 27.30 -9.94
N VAL A 45 5.39 28.02 -10.60
CA VAL A 45 6.41 27.44 -11.48
C VAL A 45 7.32 26.47 -10.71
N ALA A 46 7.72 26.84 -9.49
CA ALA A 46 8.54 25.96 -8.66
C ALA A 46 7.80 24.69 -8.26
N LEU A 47 6.49 24.73 -7.97
CA LEU A 47 5.73 23.53 -7.66
C LEU A 47 5.58 22.62 -8.88
N TYR A 48 5.40 23.17 -10.08
CA TYR A 48 5.34 22.39 -11.31
C TYR A 48 6.63 21.64 -11.65
N SER A 49 7.79 22.04 -11.11
CA SER A 49 9.03 21.26 -11.26
C SER A 49 9.01 19.95 -10.44
N TYR A 50 8.12 19.85 -9.45
CA TYR A 50 7.93 18.63 -8.65
C TYR A 50 6.75 17.78 -9.10
N PHE A 51 5.69 18.43 -9.58
CA PHE A 51 4.46 17.75 -10.00
C PHE A 51 3.96 18.38 -11.29
N ALA A 52 4.06 17.66 -12.39
CA ALA A 52 3.69 18.15 -13.71
C ALA A 52 2.22 18.60 -13.80
N ASP A 53 1.34 17.94 -13.04
CA ASP A 53 -0.08 18.23 -12.99
C ASP A 53 -0.71 17.73 -11.67
N LYS A 54 -2.03 17.87 -11.54
CA LYS A 54 -2.79 17.35 -10.39
C LYS A 54 -2.68 15.82 -10.27
N ALA A 55 -2.66 15.10 -11.39
CA ALA A 55 -2.55 13.64 -11.36
C ALA A 55 -1.19 13.19 -10.79
N ALA A 56 -0.09 13.86 -11.20
CA ALA A 56 1.24 13.59 -10.64
C ALA A 56 1.34 13.87 -9.13
N LEU A 57 0.64 14.91 -8.64
CA LEU A 57 0.56 15.20 -7.20
C LEU A 57 -0.21 14.09 -6.45
N LEU A 58 -1.31 13.59 -7.01
CA LEU A 58 -2.10 12.51 -6.42
C LEU A 58 -1.38 11.16 -6.47
N ASP A 59 -0.64 10.90 -7.53
CA ASP A 59 0.25 9.75 -7.60
C ASP A 59 1.29 9.80 -6.47
N ALA A 60 1.86 10.97 -6.20
CA ALA A 60 2.81 11.12 -5.10
C ALA A 60 2.17 10.92 -3.72
N VAL A 61 0.90 11.30 -3.54
CA VAL A 61 0.13 10.98 -2.31
C VAL A 61 -0.08 9.47 -2.18
N SER A 62 -0.43 8.79 -3.27
CA SER A 62 -0.63 7.33 -3.28
C SER A 62 0.68 6.58 -3.07
N GLU A 63 1.77 7.04 -3.69
CA GLU A 63 3.12 6.50 -3.52
C GLU A 63 3.59 6.59 -2.07
N GLN A 64 3.37 7.75 -1.41
CA GLN A 64 3.72 7.92 0.00
C GLN A 64 2.96 6.93 0.89
N TRP A 65 1.66 6.81 0.70
CA TRP A 65 0.83 5.86 1.45
C TRP A 65 1.28 4.41 1.26
N LEU A 66 1.60 3.99 0.03
CA LEU A 66 2.12 2.64 -0.22
C LEU A 66 3.48 2.42 0.41
N SER A 67 4.36 3.44 0.40
CA SER A 67 5.65 3.38 1.08
C SER A 67 5.50 3.17 2.59
N ASP A 68 4.56 3.90 3.21
CA ASP A 68 4.26 3.76 4.63
C ASP A 68 3.68 2.35 4.94
N LEU A 69 2.83 1.82 4.05
CA LEU A 69 2.31 0.46 4.16
C LEU A 69 3.41 -0.60 4.02
N ASP A 70 4.30 -0.45 3.02
CA ASP A 70 5.43 -1.36 2.82
C ASP A 70 6.36 -1.40 4.04
N GLU A 71 6.56 -0.27 4.73
CA GLU A 71 7.32 -0.21 5.98
C GLU A 71 6.60 -0.95 7.12
N GLN A 72 5.29 -0.79 7.26
CA GLN A 72 4.50 -1.53 8.25
C GLN A 72 4.57 -3.05 8.00
N LEU A 73 4.47 -3.49 6.75
CA LEU A 73 4.61 -4.90 6.39
C LEU A 73 6.02 -5.43 6.70
N GLU A 74 7.05 -4.62 6.45
CA GLU A 74 8.43 -4.96 6.78
C GLU A 74 8.63 -5.10 8.30
N GLN A 75 7.99 -4.25 9.11
CA GLN A 75 8.01 -4.37 10.57
C GLN A 75 7.35 -5.68 11.03
N ILE A 76 6.23 -6.09 10.42
CA ILE A 76 5.60 -7.38 10.67
C ILE A 76 6.54 -8.52 10.30
N CYS A 77 7.20 -8.45 9.13
CA CYS A 77 8.15 -9.46 8.69
C CYS A 77 9.33 -9.65 9.65
N ARG A 78 9.76 -8.58 10.34
CA ARG A 78 10.89 -8.59 11.28
C ARG A 78 10.48 -8.79 12.74
N SER A 79 9.18 -8.87 13.02
CA SER A 79 8.71 -9.01 14.40
C SER A 79 9.17 -10.35 15.02
N PRO A 80 9.25 -10.45 16.37
CA PRO A 80 9.62 -11.68 17.06
C PRO A 80 8.53 -12.75 17.08
N GLU A 81 7.39 -12.47 16.45
CA GLU A 81 6.26 -13.39 16.40
C GLU A 81 6.62 -14.69 15.63
N PRO A 82 5.94 -15.82 15.95
CA PRO A 82 6.10 -17.04 15.18
C PRO A 82 5.87 -16.81 13.68
N ILE A 83 6.63 -17.50 12.83
CA ILE A 83 6.62 -17.28 11.37
C ILE A 83 5.21 -17.38 10.76
N TYR A 84 4.38 -18.32 11.21
CA TYR A 84 2.99 -18.44 10.78
C TYR A 84 2.20 -17.16 11.10
N GLN A 85 2.37 -16.59 12.29
CA GLN A 85 1.69 -15.35 12.69
C GLN A 85 2.15 -14.16 11.85
N ARG A 86 3.43 -14.09 11.50
CA ARG A 86 3.96 -13.05 10.61
C ARG A 86 3.38 -13.13 9.20
N ILE A 87 3.29 -14.34 8.62
CA ILE A 87 2.63 -14.56 7.32
C ILE A 87 1.16 -14.13 7.38
N ARG A 88 0.44 -14.60 8.39
CA ARG A 88 -0.97 -14.26 8.63
C ARG A 88 -1.17 -12.75 8.77
N SER A 89 -0.41 -12.11 9.65
CA SER A 89 -0.50 -10.68 9.94
C SER A 89 -0.16 -9.81 8.73
N ASN A 90 0.75 -10.25 7.85
CA ASN A 90 1.09 -9.56 6.62
C ASN A 90 -0.14 -9.41 5.70
N PHE A 91 -0.88 -10.50 5.45
CA PHE A 91 -2.10 -10.46 4.64
C PHE A 91 -3.23 -9.67 5.29
N LEU A 92 -3.42 -9.82 6.59
CA LEU A 92 -4.44 -9.07 7.32
C LEU A 92 -4.14 -7.57 7.28
N GLN A 93 -2.88 -7.16 7.44
CA GLN A 93 -2.48 -5.75 7.34
C GLN A 93 -2.70 -5.19 5.94
N LEU A 94 -2.34 -5.91 4.89
CA LEU A 94 -2.63 -5.52 3.50
C LEU A 94 -4.12 -5.28 3.27
N HIS A 95 -4.96 -6.18 3.76
CA HIS A 95 -6.41 -6.09 3.62
C HIS A 95 -6.98 -4.91 4.41
N ARG A 96 -6.62 -4.80 5.70
CA ARG A 96 -7.09 -3.74 6.61
C ARG A 96 -6.71 -2.36 6.09
N ALA A 97 -5.45 -2.15 5.73
CA ALA A 97 -4.96 -0.86 5.27
C ALA A 97 -5.72 -0.35 4.04
N LYS A 98 -6.07 -1.24 3.10
CA LYS A 98 -6.85 -0.88 1.92
C LYS A 98 -8.30 -0.58 2.25
N ARG A 99 -8.94 -1.38 3.11
CA ARG A 99 -10.31 -1.12 3.57
C ARG A 99 -10.42 0.18 4.35
N GLU A 100 -9.51 0.38 5.30
CA GLU A 100 -9.47 1.60 6.11
C GLU A 100 -9.27 2.84 5.25
N ARG A 101 -8.36 2.77 4.27
CA ARG A 101 -8.13 3.87 3.33
C ARG A 101 -9.38 4.20 2.51
N ASP A 102 -10.10 3.20 2.00
CA ASP A 102 -11.33 3.40 1.25
C ASP A 102 -12.46 3.97 2.14
N GLN A 103 -12.57 3.49 3.38
CA GLN A 103 -13.58 3.98 4.33
C GLN A 103 -13.34 5.41 4.79
N LEU A 104 -12.09 5.77 5.10
CA LEU A 104 -11.73 7.08 5.65
C LEU A 104 -11.49 8.14 4.57
N GLU A 105 -10.99 7.73 3.40
CA GLU A 105 -10.54 8.63 2.35
C GLU A 105 -10.93 8.10 0.95
N PRO A 106 -12.24 7.94 0.67
CA PRO A 106 -12.73 7.26 -0.54
C PRO A 106 -12.25 7.93 -1.84
N GLU A 107 -12.12 9.26 -1.86
CA GLU A 107 -11.65 9.99 -3.04
C GLU A 107 -10.15 9.75 -3.30
N LEU A 108 -9.34 9.66 -2.26
CA LEU A 108 -7.92 9.28 -2.39
C LEU A 108 -7.79 7.81 -2.82
N TYR A 109 -8.63 6.93 -2.27
CA TYR A 109 -8.62 5.52 -2.65
C TYR A 109 -9.05 5.31 -4.11
N LYS A 110 -10.02 6.07 -4.59
CA LYS A 110 -10.45 6.06 -5.99
C LYS A 110 -9.31 6.47 -6.94
N ALA A 111 -8.55 7.53 -6.59
CA ALA A 111 -7.37 7.93 -7.36
C ALA A 111 -6.28 6.85 -7.33
N PHE A 112 -6.02 6.24 -6.18
CA PHE A 112 -5.11 5.12 -6.04
C PHE A 112 -5.54 3.92 -6.89
N ASN A 113 -6.82 3.55 -6.86
CA ASN A 113 -7.37 2.45 -7.64
C ASN A 113 -7.17 2.66 -9.15
N ALA A 114 -7.41 3.88 -9.66
CA ALA A 114 -7.13 4.23 -11.04
C ALA A 114 -5.64 4.06 -11.40
N SER A 115 -4.74 4.48 -10.53
CA SER A 115 -3.29 4.31 -10.72
C SER A 115 -2.86 2.84 -10.64
N SER A 116 -3.53 2.03 -9.80
CA SER A 116 -3.32 0.58 -9.70
C SER A 116 -3.69 -0.13 -11.00
N GLN A 117 -4.85 0.19 -11.56
CA GLN A 117 -5.29 -0.39 -12.84
C GLN A 117 -4.34 -0.06 -14.01
N MET A 118 -3.69 1.10 -13.96
CA MET A 118 -2.69 1.52 -14.95
C MET A 118 -1.30 0.93 -14.69
N LEU A 119 -1.10 0.17 -13.61
CA LEU A 119 0.17 -0.41 -13.19
C LEU A 119 1.31 0.64 -13.18
N LYS A 120 1.04 1.82 -12.62
CA LYS A 120 2.05 2.89 -12.55
C LYS A 120 3.32 2.40 -11.84
N PRO A 121 4.50 3.01 -12.11
CA PRO A 121 5.78 2.51 -11.58
C PRO A 121 5.80 2.31 -10.05
N PHE A 122 5.17 3.18 -9.28
CA PHE A 122 5.12 3.04 -7.83
C PHE A 122 4.23 1.87 -7.36
N ILE A 123 3.19 1.52 -8.14
CA ILE A 123 2.38 0.32 -7.91
C ILE A 123 3.23 -0.94 -8.13
N LEU A 124 3.98 -0.98 -9.24
CA LEU A 124 4.85 -2.13 -9.52
C LEU A 124 5.91 -2.31 -8.43
N ARG A 125 6.49 -1.21 -7.92
CA ARG A 125 7.44 -1.29 -6.78
C ARG A 125 6.79 -1.86 -5.52
N HIS A 126 5.57 -1.42 -5.20
CA HIS A 126 4.82 -1.97 -4.06
C HIS A 126 4.56 -3.48 -4.22
N LEU A 127 4.09 -3.92 -5.38
CA LEU A 127 3.85 -5.35 -5.64
C LEU A 127 5.13 -6.17 -5.52
N GLN A 128 6.25 -5.68 -6.04
CA GLN A 128 7.57 -6.32 -5.90
C GLN A 128 8.03 -6.36 -4.43
N SER A 129 7.80 -5.29 -3.67
CA SER A 129 8.11 -5.22 -2.23
C SER A 129 7.33 -6.29 -1.47
N VAL A 130 6.02 -6.37 -1.67
CA VAL A 130 5.14 -7.37 -1.02
C VAL A 130 5.57 -8.79 -1.36
N GLU A 131 5.84 -9.08 -2.63
CA GLU A 131 6.31 -10.41 -3.07
C GLU A 131 7.64 -10.76 -2.42
N ALA A 132 8.62 -9.84 -2.41
CA ALA A 132 9.93 -10.07 -1.81
C ALA A 132 9.85 -10.30 -0.29
N GLN A 133 9.00 -9.56 0.41
CA GLN A 133 8.75 -9.72 1.83
C GLN A 133 8.13 -11.09 2.13
N LEU A 134 7.10 -11.47 1.38
CA LEU A 134 6.43 -12.76 1.55
C LEU A 134 7.36 -13.93 1.22
N LEU A 135 8.19 -13.81 0.17
CA LEU A 135 9.18 -14.84 -0.18
C LEU A 135 10.20 -15.07 0.94
N ARG A 136 10.61 -14.02 1.65
CA ARG A 136 11.47 -14.19 2.84
C ARG A 136 10.76 -14.99 3.92
N LEU A 137 9.48 -14.66 4.20
CA LEU A 137 8.69 -15.38 5.21
C LEU A 137 8.46 -16.84 4.83
N THR A 138 8.16 -17.16 3.58
CA THR A 138 7.95 -18.54 3.11
C THR A 138 9.25 -19.35 3.13
N ARG A 139 10.40 -18.73 2.84
CA ARG A 139 11.71 -19.37 2.99
C ARG A 139 12.02 -19.70 4.45
N GLU A 140 11.75 -18.78 5.37
CA GLU A 140 11.91 -19.03 6.80
C GLU A 140 10.94 -20.11 7.29
N ALA A 141 9.69 -20.10 6.81
CA ALA A 141 8.70 -21.14 7.12
C ALA A 141 9.13 -22.53 6.60
N SER A 142 9.76 -22.59 5.44
CA SER A 142 10.33 -23.84 4.91
C SER A 142 11.53 -24.34 5.75
N GLN A 143 12.41 -23.44 6.19
CA GLN A 143 13.51 -23.78 7.10
C GLN A 143 13.01 -24.28 8.47
N ALA A 144 11.85 -23.78 8.91
CA ALA A 144 11.17 -24.22 10.14
C ALA A 144 10.25 -25.44 9.93
N GLU A 145 10.31 -26.10 8.78
CA GLU A 145 9.54 -27.29 8.40
C GLU A 145 8.01 -27.07 8.41
N LEU A 146 7.54 -25.82 8.34
CA LEU A 146 6.12 -25.49 8.21
C LEU A 146 5.62 -25.55 6.75
N ILE A 147 6.53 -25.42 5.79
CA ILE A 147 6.28 -25.60 4.35
C ILE A 147 7.21 -26.70 3.85
N THR A 148 6.63 -27.86 3.53
CA THR A 148 7.41 -29.08 3.17
C THR A 148 6.98 -29.70 1.84
N LYS A 149 5.75 -29.38 1.35
CA LYS A 149 5.17 -30.02 0.14
C LYS A 149 5.39 -29.21 -1.14
N VAL A 150 5.73 -27.93 -1.01
CA VAL A 150 5.96 -27.01 -2.13
C VAL A 150 7.23 -26.21 -1.88
N SER A 151 7.80 -25.61 -2.92
CA SER A 151 8.92 -24.68 -2.75
C SER A 151 8.46 -23.36 -2.10
N PRO A 152 9.34 -22.60 -1.45
CA PRO A 152 9.01 -21.26 -0.93
C PRO A 152 8.47 -20.32 -2.01
N GLU A 153 9.03 -20.40 -3.21
CA GLU A 153 8.62 -19.62 -4.38
C GLU A 153 7.17 -19.96 -4.81
N GLU A 154 6.85 -21.25 -4.85
CA GLU A 154 5.51 -21.72 -5.18
C GLU A 154 4.51 -21.41 -4.09
N ALA A 155 4.85 -21.57 -2.81
CA ALA A 155 4.03 -21.17 -1.68
C ALA A 155 3.72 -19.66 -1.73
N THR A 156 4.72 -18.83 -2.02
CA THR A 156 4.55 -17.37 -2.18
C THR A 156 3.54 -17.06 -3.28
N LYS A 157 3.71 -17.65 -4.44
CA LYS A 157 2.81 -17.45 -5.59
C LYS A 157 1.38 -17.88 -5.28
N LEU A 158 1.20 -19.08 -4.71
CA LEU A 158 -0.13 -19.59 -4.36
C LEU A 158 -0.82 -18.73 -3.29
N LEU A 159 -0.09 -18.24 -2.29
CA LEU A 159 -0.61 -17.32 -1.29
C LEU A 159 -1.07 -16.01 -1.92
N LEU A 160 -0.27 -15.39 -2.79
CA LEU A 160 -0.62 -14.14 -3.46
C LEU A 160 -1.82 -14.31 -4.39
N GLU A 161 -1.86 -15.36 -5.20
CA GLU A 161 -2.96 -15.65 -6.11
C GLU A 161 -4.27 -15.93 -5.36
N ALA A 162 -4.23 -16.76 -4.32
CA ALA A 162 -5.43 -17.12 -3.56
C ALA A 162 -6.00 -15.93 -2.78
N THR A 163 -5.15 -15.03 -2.29
CA THR A 163 -5.56 -13.85 -1.51
C THR A 163 -5.87 -12.62 -2.37
N TYR A 164 -5.72 -12.70 -3.68
CA TYR A 164 -5.89 -11.58 -4.61
C TYR A 164 -7.19 -10.80 -4.41
N ARG A 165 -8.32 -11.50 -4.19
CA ARG A 165 -9.63 -10.86 -3.96
C ARG A 165 -9.72 -10.05 -2.66
N PHE A 166 -8.78 -10.21 -1.76
CA PHE A 166 -8.70 -9.47 -0.48
C PHE A 166 -7.71 -8.32 -0.55
N THR A 167 -6.85 -8.28 -1.56
CA THR A 167 -5.73 -7.34 -1.64
C THR A 167 -5.76 -6.47 -2.90
N GLU A 168 -6.51 -6.87 -3.95
CA GLU A 168 -6.69 -6.05 -5.15
C GLU A 168 -7.59 -4.85 -4.84
N PRO A 169 -7.14 -3.60 -5.11
CA PRO A 169 -7.85 -2.39 -4.68
C PRO A 169 -9.30 -2.30 -5.16
N GLN A 170 -9.57 -2.64 -6.42
CA GLN A 170 -10.92 -2.59 -6.98
C GLN A 170 -11.85 -3.61 -6.32
N LEU A 171 -11.35 -4.82 -6.04
CA LEU A 171 -12.14 -5.88 -5.41
C LEU A 171 -12.38 -5.59 -3.93
N VAL A 172 -11.41 -4.99 -3.24
CA VAL A 172 -11.60 -4.50 -1.85
C VAL A 172 -12.71 -3.46 -1.81
N GLN A 173 -12.72 -2.49 -2.72
CA GLN A 173 -13.74 -1.46 -2.81
C GLN A 173 -15.13 -2.04 -3.08
N GLN A 174 -15.25 -2.96 -4.04
CA GLN A 174 -16.54 -3.60 -4.37
C GLN A 174 -17.14 -4.39 -3.19
N MET A 175 -16.28 -4.89 -2.30
CA MET A 175 -16.69 -5.72 -1.15
C MET A 175 -16.57 -5.00 0.19
N LEU A 176 -16.53 -3.67 0.19
CA LEU A 176 -16.29 -2.87 1.38
C LEU A 176 -17.37 -3.08 2.48
N ALA A 177 -18.62 -3.33 2.08
CA ALA A 177 -19.73 -3.58 2.99
C ALA A 177 -19.63 -4.92 3.75
N GLU A 178 -18.81 -5.86 3.26
CA GLU A 178 -18.64 -7.18 3.89
C GLU A 178 -17.42 -7.20 4.80
N ASP A 179 -17.57 -7.73 6.01
CA ASP A 179 -16.41 -8.10 6.82
C ASP A 179 -15.86 -9.44 6.33
N ARG A 180 -14.72 -9.40 5.66
CA ARG A 180 -14.09 -10.57 5.06
C ARG A 180 -12.77 -10.96 5.72
N GLU A 181 -12.41 -10.31 6.81
CA GLU A 181 -11.15 -10.58 7.51
C GLU A 181 -11.07 -12.03 7.99
N GLY A 182 -12.18 -12.54 8.56
CA GLY A 182 -12.27 -13.95 8.99
C GLY A 182 -12.13 -14.94 7.83
N HIS A 183 -12.64 -14.61 6.64
CA HIS A 183 -12.48 -15.46 5.43
C HIS A 183 -11.02 -15.45 4.94
N LEU A 184 -10.36 -14.29 4.93
CA LEU A 184 -8.94 -14.18 4.58
C LEU A 184 -8.09 -15.00 5.54
N ASP A 185 -8.34 -14.88 6.83
CA ASP A 185 -7.63 -15.63 7.86
C ASP A 185 -7.80 -17.15 7.68
N ALA A 186 -9.02 -17.62 7.49
CA ALA A 186 -9.31 -19.02 7.24
C ALA A 186 -8.64 -19.54 5.95
N LEU A 187 -8.58 -18.72 4.90
CA LEU A 187 -7.92 -19.07 3.63
C LEU A 187 -6.41 -19.22 3.82
N VAL A 188 -5.74 -18.25 4.46
CA VAL A 188 -4.30 -18.34 4.74
C VAL A 188 -4.01 -19.57 5.62
N ALA A 189 -4.82 -19.82 6.65
CA ALA A 189 -4.68 -20.99 7.50
C ALA A 189 -4.85 -22.31 6.71
N ALA A 190 -5.80 -22.39 5.80
CA ALA A 190 -6.02 -23.58 4.97
C ALA A 190 -4.84 -23.87 4.04
N LEU A 191 -4.29 -22.81 3.38
CA LEU A 191 -3.12 -22.92 2.50
C LEU A 191 -1.89 -23.37 3.30
N MET A 192 -1.62 -22.74 4.42
CA MET A 192 -0.46 -23.09 5.26
C MET A 192 -0.52 -24.53 5.76
N ARG A 193 -1.72 -25.02 6.17
CA ARG A 193 -1.91 -26.46 6.48
C ARG A 193 -1.69 -27.36 5.27
N GLY A 194 -2.12 -26.91 4.08
CA GLY A 194 -1.90 -27.65 2.82
C GLY A 194 -0.42 -27.78 2.42
N PHE A 195 0.38 -26.77 2.75
CA PHE A 195 1.83 -26.75 2.44
C PHE A 195 2.67 -27.55 3.43
N GLY A 196 2.19 -27.78 4.65
CA GLY A 196 2.90 -28.55 5.68
C GLY A 196 2.74 -30.05 5.57
N SER A 197 3.50 -30.78 6.35
CA SER A 197 3.25 -32.21 6.60
C SER A 197 1.94 -32.39 7.35
N ALA A 198 1.24 -33.48 7.02
CA ALA A 198 0.05 -33.88 7.75
C ALA A 198 0.42 -34.34 9.16
#